data_63821af08bf2972372b153bc9db1eb88
#
_entry.id   63821af08bf2972372b153bc9db1eb88
#
_cell.length_a   1.000
_cell.length_b   1.000
_cell.length_c   1.000
_cell.angle_alpha   90.00
_cell.angle_beta   90.00
_cell.angle_gamma   90.00
#
_symmetry.space_group_name_H-M   'P 1'
#
loop_
_entity.id
_entity.type
_entity.pdbx_description
1 polymer ?
#
loop_
_entity_poly.entity_id
_entity_poly.type
_entity_poly.pdbx_seq_one_letter_code
_entity_poly.pdbx_strand_id
1 'polypeptide(L)'
;MGERQHRLVDVNGVRLHVVEEGEGPLVILVHGFPELWYSWRFQMPVIAGAGYRVVAIDQRGYGRSSKFWDPDAYRIHPLVADLVGLVAALGEKQAILIGHDWGAPVVWTAAWLHPEVFTGVMGMSVPFAGRGLIGLPGNPFGERSPHEVHLALSGPDQDFYQVYFSTLGPIITEIERDLRGWVRDLTWTASGAALSGAGIDFDAGDPIELIRGSAFCIPPGARMCERFMSPDKMPAWFTEEDLDVYADALECGGLSGPLSFYRNLENGWNDLAPMQGKPMTVPAMFLGGEYDVGTWWGREALARVSEVIPNWLGARIVKGSGHWVQQEYPEETNAAVLEFLRALR
;
A
#
# COMPACT_ATOMS: atom_id res chain seq x y z
N MET A 1 -1.52 3.40 -28.36
CA MET A 1 -1.97 3.23 -26.97
C MET A 1 -3.37 2.67 -27.03
N GLY A 2 -3.63 1.51 -26.37
CA GLY A 2 -4.98 0.95 -26.24
C GLY A 2 -5.84 1.87 -25.39
N GLU A 3 -7.15 1.84 -25.61
CA GLU A 3 -8.11 2.56 -24.79
C GLU A 3 -8.23 1.83 -23.43
N ARG A 4 -8.15 2.55 -22.32
CA ARG A 4 -8.39 1.99 -20.99
C ARG A 4 -9.84 1.55 -20.86
N GLN A 5 -10.05 0.29 -20.45
CA GLN A 5 -11.39 -0.27 -20.32
C GLN A 5 -11.75 -0.40 -18.84
N HIS A 6 -12.83 0.24 -18.43
CA HIS A 6 -13.41 0.11 -17.10
C HIS A 6 -14.43 -1.03 -17.07
N ARG A 7 -14.24 -1.99 -16.15
CA ARG A 7 -15.12 -3.16 -16.01
C ARG A 7 -15.47 -3.39 -14.54
N LEU A 8 -16.59 -4.04 -14.33
CA LEU A 8 -16.95 -4.65 -13.05
C LEU A 8 -16.85 -6.17 -13.20
N VAL A 9 -16.04 -6.80 -12.37
CA VAL A 9 -15.75 -8.24 -12.42
C VAL A 9 -16.24 -8.87 -11.12
N ASP A 10 -17.11 -9.87 -11.23
CA ASP A 10 -17.63 -10.61 -10.08
C ASP A 10 -16.64 -11.70 -9.67
N VAL A 11 -16.17 -11.69 -8.42
CA VAL A 11 -15.23 -12.64 -7.84
C VAL A 11 -15.67 -12.98 -6.42
N ASN A 12 -15.85 -14.27 -6.10
CA ASN A 12 -16.09 -14.75 -4.74
C ASN A 12 -17.22 -14.00 -3.99
N GLY A 13 -18.27 -13.58 -4.68
CA GLY A 13 -19.36 -12.79 -4.11
C GLY A 13 -19.06 -11.29 -3.95
N VAL A 14 -17.93 -10.83 -4.45
CA VAL A 14 -17.50 -9.42 -4.50
C VAL A 14 -17.51 -8.96 -5.94
N ARG A 15 -17.90 -7.74 -6.18
CA ARG A 15 -17.75 -7.08 -7.47
C ARG A 15 -16.59 -6.10 -7.38
N LEU A 16 -15.51 -6.38 -8.13
CA LEU A 16 -14.36 -5.51 -8.23
C LEU A 16 -14.46 -4.60 -9.45
N HIS A 17 -14.21 -3.33 -9.26
CA HIS A 17 -13.92 -2.42 -10.36
C HIS A 17 -12.47 -2.60 -10.80
N VAL A 18 -12.28 -2.81 -12.08
CA VAL A 18 -10.97 -2.98 -12.70
C VAL A 18 -10.83 -2.04 -13.89
N VAL A 19 -9.62 -1.58 -14.10
CA VAL A 19 -9.23 -0.81 -15.28
C VAL A 19 -8.14 -1.60 -16.01
N GLU A 20 -8.39 -1.90 -17.27
CA GLU A 20 -7.58 -2.82 -18.07
C GLU A 20 -6.98 -2.11 -19.29
N GLU A 21 -5.71 -2.43 -19.61
CA GLU A 21 -5.01 -1.94 -20.78
C GLU A 21 -4.01 -3.01 -21.28
N GLY A 22 -3.82 -3.13 -22.60
CA GLY A 22 -2.84 -4.02 -23.22
C GLY A 22 -3.29 -5.46 -23.33
N GLU A 23 -2.39 -6.30 -23.84
CA GLU A 23 -2.57 -7.76 -24.06
C GLU A 23 -1.28 -8.49 -23.68
N GLY A 24 -1.36 -9.78 -23.37
CA GLY A 24 -0.23 -10.61 -22.98
C GLY A 24 -0.33 -11.17 -21.56
N PRO A 25 0.79 -11.55 -20.92
CA PRO A 25 0.77 -12.05 -19.53
C PRO A 25 0.16 -11.04 -18.56
N LEU A 26 -0.65 -11.52 -17.63
CA LEU A 26 -1.41 -10.68 -16.70
C LEU A 26 -0.52 -10.07 -15.62
N VAL A 27 -0.64 -8.74 -15.44
CA VAL A 27 -0.08 -7.98 -14.32
C VAL A 27 -1.22 -7.29 -13.58
N ILE A 28 -1.36 -7.54 -12.28
CA ILE A 28 -2.38 -6.90 -11.43
C ILE A 28 -1.70 -5.86 -10.55
N LEU A 29 -2.25 -4.63 -10.56
CA LEU A 29 -1.79 -3.48 -9.77
C LEU A 29 -2.77 -3.22 -8.62
N VAL A 30 -2.25 -3.20 -7.39
CA VAL A 30 -3.04 -3.10 -6.15
C VAL A 30 -2.61 -1.86 -5.36
N HIS A 31 -3.52 -0.90 -5.25
CA HIS A 31 -3.29 0.37 -4.54
C HIS A 31 -3.40 0.23 -3.01
N GLY A 32 -3.05 1.29 -2.28
CA GLY A 32 -3.17 1.39 -0.84
C GLY A 32 -4.22 2.39 -0.34
N PHE A 33 -3.97 2.97 0.83
CA PHE A 33 -4.82 3.97 1.47
C PHE A 33 -4.18 5.38 1.32
N PRO A 34 -4.93 6.41 1.01
CA PRO A 34 -6.35 6.45 0.58
C PRO A 34 -6.47 6.51 -0.96
N GLU A 35 -5.90 5.55 -1.62
CA GLU A 35 -5.72 5.53 -3.07
C GLU A 35 -6.85 4.79 -3.82
N LEU A 36 -6.66 4.68 -5.16
CA LEU A 36 -7.54 4.01 -6.13
C LEU A 36 -6.69 3.38 -7.24
N TRP A 37 -7.34 2.66 -8.19
CA TRP A 37 -6.72 2.26 -9.45
C TRP A 37 -5.97 3.43 -10.12
N TYR A 38 -6.41 4.66 -9.94
CA TYR A 38 -5.90 5.88 -10.55
C TYR A 38 -4.45 6.19 -10.17
N SER A 39 -3.99 5.69 -9.03
CA SER A 39 -2.59 5.80 -8.60
C SER A 39 -1.61 5.18 -9.61
N TRP A 40 -2.09 4.25 -10.42
CA TRP A 40 -1.32 3.51 -11.42
C TRP A 40 -1.38 4.12 -12.83
N ARG A 41 -1.97 5.32 -12.98
CA ARG A 41 -2.22 5.97 -14.27
C ARG A 41 -0.97 6.15 -15.15
N PHE A 42 0.21 6.25 -14.52
CA PHE A 42 1.49 6.40 -15.20
C PHE A 42 2.18 5.06 -15.52
N GLN A 43 1.90 3.99 -14.75
CA GLN A 43 2.49 2.67 -14.93
C GLN A 43 1.76 1.85 -15.98
N MET A 44 0.44 1.94 -16.01
CA MET A 44 -0.40 1.13 -16.92
C MET A 44 0.04 1.21 -18.39
N PRO A 45 0.18 2.40 -19.01
CA PRO A 45 0.54 2.48 -20.44
C PRO A 45 1.94 1.93 -20.72
N VAL A 46 2.86 2.01 -19.74
CA VAL A 46 4.24 1.50 -19.88
C VAL A 46 4.27 -0.03 -19.82
N ILE A 47 3.52 -0.62 -18.89
CA ILE A 47 3.39 -2.08 -18.74
C ILE A 47 2.69 -2.66 -19.97
N ALA A 48 1.60 -2.03 -20.43
CA ALA A 48 0.89 -2.42 -21.64
C ALA A 48 1.79 -2.33 -22.89
N GLY A 49 2.55 -1.24 -23.03
CA GLY A 49 3.53 -1.06 -24.11
C GLY A 49 4.68 -2.07 -24.08
N ALA A 50 4.96 -2.70 -22.95
CA ALA A 50 5.94 -3.76 -22.81
C ALA A 50 5.40 -5.16 -23.14
N GLY A 51 4.14 -5.27 -23.60
CA GLY A 51 3.50 -6.50 -24.04
C GLY A 51 2.86 -7.32 -22.91
N TYR A 52 2.30 -6.64 -21.91
CA TYR A 52 1.54 -7.25 -20.83
C TYR A 52 0.08 -6.77 -20.85
N ARG A 53 -0.79 -7.61 -20.37
CA ARG A 53 -2.16 -7.26 -20.01
C ARG A 53 -2.13 -6.73 -18.58
N VAL A 54 -2.32 -5.43 -18.39
CA VAL A 54 -2.28 -4.77 -17.08
C VAL A 54 -3.69 -4.48 -16.58
N VAL A 55 -3.95 -4.83 -15.34
CA VAL A 55 -5.23 -4.63 -14.65
C VAL A 55 -4.98 -3.93 -13.33
N ALA A 56 -5.39 -2.67 -13.21
CA ALA A 56 -5.42 -1.95 -11.94
C ALA A 56 -6.81 -2.10 -11.31
N ILE A 57 -6.87 -2.40 -10.01
CA ILE A 57 -8.14 -2.62 -9.31
C ILE A 57 -8.45 -1.48 -8.35
N ASP A 58 -9.74 -1.23 -8.09
CA ASP A 58 -10.15 -0.69 -6.80
C ASP A 58 -10.29 -1.87 -5.84
N GLN A 59 -9.55 -1.90 -4.75
CA GLN A 59 -9.72 -2.94 -3.74
C GLN A 59 -11.14 -2.93 -3.16
N ARG A 60 -11.61 -4.06 -2.57
CA ARG A 60 -12.90 -4.03 -1.85
C ARG A 60 -12.91 -2.89 -0.84
N GLY A 61 -14.03 -2.21 -0.70
CA GLY A 61 -14.17 -1.05 0.16
C GLY A 61 -13.85 0.29 -0.52
N TYR A 62 -13.15 0.28 -1.65
CA TYR A 62 -12.73 1.48 -2.35
C TYR A 62 -13.50 1.72 -3.66
N GLY A 63 -13.49 2.96 -4.11
CA GLY A 63 -13.95 3.38 -5.42
C GLY A 63 -15.30 2.77 -5.83
N ARG A 64 -15.32 2.07 -6.95
CA ARG A 64 -16.52 1.43 -7.50
C ARG A 64 -16.67 -0.05 -7.12
N SER A 65 -15.73 -0.61 -6.34
CA SER A 65 -15.79 -1.98 -5.84
C SER A 65 -16.81 -2.14 -4.71
N SER A 66 -17.21 -3.40 -4.43
CA SER A 66 -18.13 -3.75 -3.35
C SER A 66 -17.63 -3.29 -1.99
N LYS A 67 -18.55 -2.87 -1.14
CA LYS A 67 -18.31 -2.40 0.22
C LYS A 67 -19.11 -3.24 1.21
N PHE A 68 -18.52 -3.54 2.36
CA PHE A 68 -19.11 -4.39 3.39
C PHE A 68 -19.13 -3.63 4.72
N TRP A 69 -20.20 -3.84 5.50
CA TRP A 69 -20.28 -3.29 6.86
C TRP A 69 -19.49 -4.10 7.87
N ASP A 70 -19.38 -5.42 7.62
CA ASP A 70 -18.62 -6.33 8.46
C ASP A 70 -17.11 -6.09 8.27
N PRO A 71 -16.37 -5.67 9.31
CA PRO A 71 -14.93 -5.49 9.22
C PRO A 71 -14.18 -6.77 8.87
N ASP A 72 -14.70 -7.95 9.19
CA ASP A 72 -14.08 -9.24 8.88
C ASP A 72 -14.01 -9.50 7.37
N ALA A 73 -14.86 -8.83 6.58
CA ALA A 73 -14.74 -8.85 5.13
C ALA A 73 -13.43 -8.26 4.60
N TYR A 74 -12.70 -7.50 5.43
CA TYR A 74 -11.43 -6.85 5.09
C TYR A 74 -10.21 -7.52 5.73
N ARG A 75 -10.36 -8.74 6.26
CA ARG A 75 -9.24 -9.56 6.72
C ARG A 75 -8.34 -9.94 5.55
N ILE A 76 -7.10 -10.32 5.85
CA ILE A 76 -6.10 -10.58 4.81
C ILE A 76 -6.51 -11.72 3.86
N HIS A 77 -7.12 -12.81 4.35
CA HIS A 77 -7.55 -13.92 3.49
C HIS A 77 -8.65 -13.54 2.49
N PRO A 78 -9.74 -12.83 2.84
CA PRO A 78 -10.67 -12.26 1.88
C PRO A 78 -10.02 -11.36 0.82
N LEU A 79 -9.05 -10.50 1.19
CA LEU A 79 -8.33 -9.63 0.25
C LEU A 79 -7.49 -10.45 -0.74
N VAL A 80 -6.79 -11.47 -0.26
CA VAL A 80 -6.04 -12.41 -1.10
C VAL A 80 -6.96 -13.21 -2.02
N ALA A 81 -8.11 -13.68 -1.49
CA ALA A 81 -9.07 -14.43 -2.29
C ALA A 81 -9.65 -13.61 -3.45
N ASP A 82 -9.76 -12.28 -3.31
CA ASP A 82 -10.15 -11.41 -4.42
C ASP A 82 -9.15 -11.47 -5.57
N LEU A 83 -7.84 -11.43 -5.28
CA LEU A 83 -6.81 -11.49 -6.30
C LEU A 83 -6.79 -12.86 -6.99
N VAL A 84 -6.88 -13.95 -6.23
CA VAL A 84 -6.96 -15.31 -6.79
C VAL A 84 -8.21 -15.48 -7.67
N GLY A 85 -9.37 -15.03 -7.17
CA GLY A 85 -10.63 -15.07 -7.91
C GLY A 85 -10.61 -14.18 -9.15
N LEU A 86 -9.93 -13.03 -9.09
CA LEU A 86 -9.79 -12.14 -10.24
C LEU A 86 -8.99 -12.77 -11.36
N VAL A 87 -7.87 -13.46 -11.07
CA VAL A 87 -7.09 -14.19 -12.08
C VAL A 87 -7.98 -15.17 -12.82
N ALA A 88 -8.75 -15.98 -12.09
CA ALA A 88 -9.67 -16.96 -12.69
C ALA A 88 -10.80 -16.29 -13.49
N ALA A 89 -11.41 -15.21 -12.97
CA ALA A 89 -12.49 -14.48 -13.63
C ALA A 89 -12.04 -13.76 -14.92
N LEU A 90 -10.75 -13.40 -15.01
CA LEU A 90 -10.14 -12.85 -16.21
C LEU A 90 -9.75 -13.93 -17.26
N GLY A 91 -9.97 -15.20 -16.94
CA GLY A 91 -9.66 -16.34 -17.82
C GLY A 91 -8.19 -16.76 -17.79
N GLU A 92 -7.44 -16.28 -16.81
CA GLU A 92 -6.01 -16.55 -16.65
C GLU A 92 -5.76 -17.66 -15.61
N LYS A 93 -4.58 -18.25 -15.65
CA LYS A 93 -4.13 -19.22 -14.64
C LYS A 93 -3.13 -18.62 -13.67
N GLN A 94 -2.39 -17.63 -14.12
CA GLN A 94 -1.31 -17.01 -13.37
C GLN A 94 -1.27 -15.50 -13.62
N ALA A 95 -0.71 -14.77 -12.66
CA ALA A 95 -0.47 -13.34 -12.76
C ALA A 95 0.82 -12.93 -12.06
N ILE A 96 1.31 -11.73 -12.41
CA ILE A 96 2.33 -11.01 -11.68
C ILE A 96 1.62 -9.95 -10.86
N LEU A 97 2.07 -9.72 -9.62
CA LEU A 97 1.49 -8.76 -8.70
C LEU A 97 2.42 -7.57 -8.46
N ILE A 98 1.84 -6.38 -8.45
CA ILE A 98 2.53 -5.14 -8.00
C ILE A 98 1.59 -4.43 -7.03
N GLY A 99 2.07 -4.10 -5.83
CA GLY A 99 1.25 -3.45 -4.80
C GLY A 99 1.97 -2.28 -4.14
N HIS A 100 1.22 -1.25 -3.76
CA HIS A 100 1.70 -0.07 -3.06
C HIS A 100 0.96 0.13 -1.74
N ASP A 101 1.63 0.63 -0.70
CA ASP A 101 1.08 0.87 0.64
C ASP A 101 0.31 -0.36 1.16
N TRP A 102 -1.00 -0.29 1.51
CA TRP A 102 -1.80 -1.46 1.86
C TRP A 102 -1.92 -2.51 0.75
N GLY A 103 -1.76 -2.11 -0.51
CA GLY A 103 -1.66 -3.06 -1.61
C GLY A 103 -0.42 -3.94 -1.54
N ALA A 104 0.69 -3.46 -0.97
CA ALA A 104 1.92 -4.25 -0.82
C ALA A 104 1.73 -5.44 0.14
N PRO A 105 1.26 -5.30 1.41
CA PRO A 105 0.93 -6.45 2.26
C PRO A 105 -0.02 -7.45 1.62
N VAL A 106 -1.02 -6.98 0.85
CA VAL A 106 -1.97 -7.86 0.16
C VAL A 106 -1.27 -8.67 -0.92
N VAL A 107 -0.47 -8.05 -1.80
CA VAL A 107 0.24 -8.78 -2.87
C VAL A 107 1.34 -9.68 -2.33
N TRP A 108 2.07 -9.24 -1.28
CA TRP A 108 3.05 -10.07 -0.59
C TRP A 108 2.42 -11.35 -0.04
N THR A 109 1.29 -11.19 0.67
CA THR A 109 0.58 -12.32 1.27
C THR A 109 -0.02 -13.23 0.19
N ALA A 110 -0.58 -12.66 -0.88
CA ALA A 110 -1.12 -13.45 -2.00
C ALA A 110 -0.04 -14.32 -2.65
N ALA A 111 1.14 -13.75 -2.95
CA ALA A 111 2.26 -14.51 -3.51
C ALA A 111 2.81 -15.56 -2.54
N TRP A 112 2.81 -15.26 -1.24
CA TRP A 112 3.27 -16.18 -0.20
C TRP A 112 2.36 -17.38 -0.01
N LEU A 113 1.03 -17.16 -0.07
CA LEU A 113 0.02 -18.21 0.12
C LEU A 113 -0.28 -19.00 -1.16
N HIS A 114 -0.15 -18.36 -2.34
CA HIS A 114 -0.56 -18.93 -3.63
C HIS A 114 0.56 -18.83 -4.71
N PRO A 115 1.75 -19.43 -4.46
CA PRO A 115 2.85 -19.41 -5.43
C PRO A 115 2.54 -20.12 -6.74
N GLU A 116 1.50 -20.97 -6.78
CA GLU A 116 0.99 -21.62 -7.99
C GLU A 116 0.22 -20.67 -8.91
N VAL A 117 -0.35 -19.60 -8.36
CA VAL A 117 -1.13 -18.58 -9.07
C VAL A 117 -0.26 -17.36 -9.41
N PHE A 118 0.62 -16.94 -8.48
CA PHE A 118 1.41 -15.73 -8.65
C PHE A 118 2.87 -16.05 -8.94
N THR A 119 3.34 -15.61 -10.11
CA THR A 119 4.66 -15.96 -10.65
C THR A 119 5.75 -14.93 -10.38
N GLY A 120 5.37 -13.77 -9.86
CA GLY A 120 6.26 -12.69 -9.45
C GLY A 120 5.52 -11.67 -8.62
N VAL A 121 6.21 -11.01 -7.70
CA VAL A 121 5.63 -9.99 -6.84
C VAL A 121 6.58 -8.82 -6.62
N MET A 122 6.04 -7.58 -6.75
CA MET A 122 6.75 -6.36 -6.40
C MET A 122 5.93 -5.56 -5.39
N GLY A 123 6.50 -5.29 -4.23
CA GLY A 123 5.90 -4.36 -3.28
C GLY A 123 6.55 -3.00 -3.35
N MET A 124 5.74 -1.95 -3.20
CA MET A 124 6.21 -0.58 -3.15
C MET A 124 5.85 0.04 -1.80
N SER A 125 6.73 0.86 -1.26
CA SER A 125 6.63 1.53 0.04
C SER A 125 6.74 0.60 1.25
N VAL A 126 5.97 -0.50 1.29
CA VAL A 126 5.93 -1.43 2.42
C VAL A 126 6.64 -2.74 2.05
N PRO A 127 7.80 -3.03 2.67
CA PRO A 127 8.52 -4.28 2.45
C PRO A 127 7.75 -5.51 2.94
N PHE A 128 8.14 -6.69 2.45
CA PHE A 128 7.63 -7.95 3.00
C PHE A 128 7.98 -8.09 4.48
N ALA A 129 6.97 -8.26 5.30
CA ALA A 129 7.11 -8.33 6.76
C ALA A 129 6.51 -9.61 7.36
N GLY A 130 6.44 -10.69 6.57
CA GLY A 130 5.88 -11.95 7.04
C GLY A 130 4.46 -11.78 7.59
N ARG A 131 4.18 -12.40 8.74
CA ARG A 131 2.87 -12.29 9.38
C ARG A 131 2.58 -10.91 9.99
N GLY A 132 3.58 -10.04 10.12
CA GLY A 132 3.40 -8.67 10.62
C GLY A 132 2.63 -7.77 9.67
N LEU A 133 2.50 -8.17 8.39
CA LEU A 133 1.93 -7.41 7.28
C LEU A 133 2.71 -6.13 6.96
N ILE A 134 3.00 -5.33 7.98
CA ILE A 134 3.76 -4.08 7.88
C ILE A 134 4.99 -4.21 8.77
N GLY A 135 6.18 -4.08 8.20
CA GLY A 135 7.45 -4.09 8.92
C GLY A 135 7.60 -2.80 9.74
N LEU A 136 7.78 -2.96 11.05
CA LEU A 136 7.97 -1.86 11.97
C LEU A 136 9.30 -2.03 12.71
N PRO A 137 9.92 -0.95 13.21
CA PRO A 137 11.18 -1.03 13.95
C PRO A 137 11.12 -2.04 15.11
N GLY A 138 12.09 -2.95 15.15
CA GLY A 138 12.17 -4.03 16.12
C GLY A 138 11.14 -5.16 15.95
N ASN A 139 10.45 -5.21 14.77
CA ASN A 139 9.50 -6.26 14.43
C ASN A 139 9.47 -6.52 12.92
N PRO A 140 10.59 -6.91 12.29
CA PRO A 140 10.71 -6.98 10.84
C PRO A 140 9.78 -8.02 10.19
N PHE A 141 9.49 -9.16 10.85
CA PHE A 141 8.69 -10.24 10.28
C PHE A 141 7.50 -10.67 11.14
N GLY A 142 7.05 -9.78 12.04
CA GLY A 142 5.87 -10.02 12.85
C GLY A 142 6.11 -11.01 14.00
N GLU A 143 7.29 -11.00 14.60
CA GLU A 143 7.63 -11.80 15.78
C GLU A 143 6.76 -11.44 16.99
N ARG A 144 6.42 -10.16 17.09
CA ARG A 144 5.52 -9.59 18.11
C ARG A 144 4.18 -9.20 17.48
N SER A 145 3.14 -9.15 18.29
CA SER A 145 1.82 -8.72 17.83
C SER A 145 1.80 -7.24 17.46
N PRO A 146 0.90 -6.80 16.54
CA PRO A 146 0.73 -5.39 16.22
C PRO A 146 0.49 -4.53 17.47
N HIS A 147 -0.35 -4.97 18.41
CA HIS A 147 -0.62 -4.24 19.63
C HIS A 147 0.64 -3.97 20.46
N GLU A 148 1.49 -5.00 20.68
CA GLU A 148 2.74 -4.85 21.43
C GLU A 148 3.71 -3.88 20.75
N VAL A 149 3.78 -3.91 19.43
CA VAL A 149 4.68 -3.04 18.65
C VAL A 149 4.16 -1.60 18.63
N HIS A 150 2.86 -1.40 18.41
CA HIS A 150 2.26 -0.07 18.45
C HIS A 150 2.50 0.62 19.79
N LEU A 151 2.28 -0.09 20.88
CA LEU A 151 2.54 0.44 22.24
C LEU A 151 4.02 0.75 22.46
N ALA A 152 4.93 -0.06 21.94
CA ALA A 152 6.37 0.21 22.03
C ALA A 152 6.78 1.47 21.24
N LEU A 153 6.16 1.70 20.08
CA LEU A 153 6.43 2.86 19.22
C LEU A 153 5.84 4.16 19.78
N SER A 154 4.55 4.17 20.13
CA SER A 154 3.87 5.39 20.59
C SER A 154 4.09 5.70 22.08
N GLY A 155 4.41 4.68 22.90
CA GLY A 155 4.35 4.80 24.35
C GLY A 155 2.89 4.77 24.87
N PRO A 156 2.70 4.92 26.20
CA PRO A 156 1.38 4.80 26.82
C PRO A 156 0.46 6.02 26.63
N ASP A 157 1.03 7.15 26.22
CA ASP A 157 0.35 8.45 26.25
C ASP A 157 -0.06 8.94 24.84
N GLN A 158 0.13 8.13 23.80
CA GLN A 158 -0.22 8.46 22.42
C GLN A 158 -0.74 7.22 21.68
N ASP A 159 -1.60 7.44 20.70
CA ASP A 159 -1.99 6.38 19.77
C ASP A 159 -1.06 6.38 18.54
N PHE A 160 -0.51 5.22 18.19
CA PHE A 160 0.10 5.05 16.88
C PHE A 160 -0.97 5.15 15.79
N TYR A 161 -0.68 5.77 14.65
CA TYR A 161 -1.68 6.08 13.63
C TYR A 161 -2.54 4.87 13.22
N GLN A 162 -1.98 3.65 13.21
CA GLN A 162 -2.74 2.44 12.87
C GLN A 162 -3.81 2.12 13.91
N VAL A 163 -3.56 2.41 15.18
CA VAL A 163 -4.56 2.31 16.26
C VAL A 163 -5.62 3.40 16.08
N TYR A 164 -5.19 4.63 15.82
CA TYR A 164 -6.09 5.76 15.57
C TYR A 164 -7.02 5.49 14.38
N PHE A 165 -6.49 4.97 13.26
CA PHE A 165 -7.27 4.59 12.07
C PHE A 165 -8.20 3.41 12.30
N SER A 166 -7.89 2.53 13.24
CA SER A 166 -8.77 1.41 13.61
C SER A 166 -9.98 1.84 14.44
N THR A 167 -9.95 3.05 15.02
CA THR A 167 -11.00 3.61 15.86
C THR A 167 -11.90 4.54 15.05
N LEU A 168 -12.89 3.98 14.34
CA LEU A 168 -13.64 4.67 13.27
C LEU A 168 -14.26 6.02 13.66
N GLY A 169 -14.80 6.16 14.86
CA GLY A 169 -15.50 7.40 15.26
C GLY A 169 -14.62 8.67 15.13
N PRO A 170 -13.51 8.76 15.81
CA PRO A 170 -12.61 9.91 15.75
C PRO A 170 -12.08 10.19 14.35
N ILE A 171 -11.51 9.19 13.67
CA ILE A 171 -10.87 9.40 12.38
C ILE A 171 -11.87 9.74 11.26
N ILE A 172 -13.03 9.09 11.21
CA ILE A 172 -14.05 9.45 10.21
C ILE A 172 -14.54 10.88 10.46
N THR A 173 -14.82 11.25 11.72
CA THR A 173 -15.22 12.62 12.06
C THR A 173 -14.16 13.65 11.68
N GLU A 174 -12.87 13.30 11.83
CA GLU A 174 -11.77 14.16 11.41
C GLU A 174 -11.76 14.37 9.90
N ILE A 175 -11.77 13.28 9.15
CA ILE A 175 -11.67 13.31 7.68
C ILE A 175 -12.89 14.01 7.06
N GLU A 176 -14.11 13.69 7.51
CA GLU A 176 -15.35 14.24 6.96
C GLU A 176 -15.55 15.74 7.21
N ARG A 177 -14.80 16.36 8.13
CA ARG A 177 -14.84 17.83 8.32
C ARG A 177 -14.37 18.61 7.09
N ASP A 178 -13.32 18.09 6.43
CA ASP A 178 -12.75 18.62 5.19
C ASP A 178 -12.02 17.47 4.49
N LEU A 179 -12.75 16.56 3.88
CA LEU A 179 -12.20 15.36 3.25
C LEU A 179 -11.18 15.73 2.17
N ARG A 180 -11.51 16.70 1.32
CA ARG A 180 -10.62 17.13 0.24
C ARG A 180 -9.33 17.74 0.78
N GLY A 181 -9.41 18.63 1.77
CA GLY A 181 -8.25 19.22 2.43
C GLY A 181 -7.42 18.16 3.17
N TRP A 182 -8.07 17.21 3.82
CA TRP A 182 -7.39 16.11 4.52
C TRP A 182 -6.57 15.22 3.56
N VAL A 183 -7.16 14.84 2.41
CA VAL A 183 -6.45 14.06 1.38
C VAL A 183 -5.29 14.84 0.79
N ARG A 184 -5.49 16.14 0.48
CA ARG A 184 -4.43 17.03 0.00
C ARG A 184 -3.24 17.06 0.96
N ASP A 185 -3.52 17.34 2.23
CA ASP A 185 -2.49 17.59 3.23
C ASP A 185 -1.78 16.29 3.65
N LEU A 186 -2.50 15.16 3.72
CA LEU A 186 -1.88 13.85 3.90
C LEU A 186 -0.93 13.54 2.73
N THR A 187 -1.42 13.71 1.50
CA THR A 187 -0.65 13.41 0.29
C THR A 187 0.62 14.26 0.23
N TRP A 188 0.51 15.54 0.56
CA TRP A 188 1.67 16.42 0.63
C TRP A 188 2.62 16.05 1.77
N THR A 189 2.09 15.84 2.99
CA THR A 189 2.90 15.49 4.17
C THR A 189 3.77 14.25 3.96
N ALA A 190 3.24 13.26 3.25
CA ALA A 190 3.96 12.02 2.97
C ALA A 190 4.86 12.09 1.71
N SER A 191 4.91 13.23 1.03
CA SER A 191 5.74 13.41 -0.16
C SER A 191 7.21 13.66 0.17
N GLY A 192 8.09 13.26 -0.74
CA GLY A 192 9.53 13.52 -0.60
C GLY A 192 9.86 15.02 -0.56
N ALA A 193 9.13 15.83 -1.32
CA ALA A 193 9.32 17.28 -1.34
C ALA A 193 8.99 17.93 0.02
N ALA A 194 7.92 17.52 0.68
CA ALA A 194 7.55 18.03 2.00
C ALA A 194 8.57 17.62 3.08
N LEU A 195 8.93 16.34 3.11
CA LEU A 195 9.82 15.79 4.15
C LEU A 195 11.26 16.30 4.00
N SER A 196 11.80 16.34 2.77
CA SER A 196 13.11 16.94 2.52
C SER A 196 13.12 18.45 2.79
N GLY A 197 12.06 19.17 2.41
CA GLY A 197 11.90 20.59 2.69
C GLY A 197 11.82 20.92 4.17
N ALA A 198 11.26 20.02 4.98
CA ALA A 198 11.23 20.11 6.44
C ALA A 198 12.57 19.71 7.10
N GLY A 199 13.57 19.27 6.33
CA GLY A 199 14.87 18.84 6.82
C GLY A 199 14.84 17.55 7.62
N ILE A 200 13.87 16.67 7.33
CA ILE A 200 13.79 15.35 7.98
C ILE A 200 14.95 14.48 7.52
N ASP A 201 15.71 14.01 8.48
CA ASP A 201 16.80 13.05 8.27
C ASP A 201 16.48 11.77 9.06
N PHE A 202 16.11 10.73 8.34
CA PHE A 202 15.76 9.43 8.93
C PHE A 202 16.96 8.67 9.50
N ASP A 203 18.18 9.06 9.18
CA ASP A 203 19.40 8.47 9.72
C ASP A 203 19.90 9.21 10.95
N ALA A 204 19.32 10.37 11.27
CA ALA A 204 19.66 11.17 12.45
C ALA A 204 18.77 10.82 13.64
N GLY A 205 19.37 10.30 14.73
CA GLY A 205 18.68 10.12 16.00
C GLY A 205 18.04 8.73 16.22
N ASP A 206 17.26 8.64 17.29
CA ASP A 206 16.55 7.41 17.66
C ASP A 206 15.28 7.27 16.81
N PRO A 207 15.09 6.16 16.08
CA PRO A 207 13.89 5.93 15.27
C PRO A 207 12.58 6.04 16.04
N ILE A 208 12.55 5.60 17.29
CA ILE A 208 11.35 5.64 18.13
C ILE A 208 10.99 7.11 18.48
N GLU A 209 11.99 7.92 18.81
CA GLU A 209 11.76 9.34 19.12
C GLU A 209 11.30 10.11 17.86
N LEU A 210 11.83 9.80 16.68
CA LEU A 210 11.38 10.38 15.43
C LEU A 210 9.91 10.01 15.14
N ILE A 211 9.52 8.75 15.37
CA ILE A 211 8.14 8.28 15.21
C ILE A 211 7.22 9.02 16.19
N ARG A 212 7.58 9.10 17.47
CA ARG A 212 6.79 9.78 18.52
C ARG A 212 6.60 11.26 18.27
N GLY A 213 7.60 11.92 17.69
CA GLY A 213 7.55 13.33 17.31
C GLY A 213 6.77 13.64 16.05
N SER A 214 6.44 12.62 15.23
CA SER A 214 5.81 12.76 13.93
C SER A 214 4.27 12.83 13.99
N ALA A 215 3.65 13.01 12.81
CA ALA A 215 2.20 12.92 12.64
C ALA A 215 1.63 11.49 12.86
N PHE A 216 2.50 10.49 12.97
CA PHE A 216 2.10 9.09 13.15
C PHE A 216 1.85 8.68 14.62
N CYS A 217 2.11 9.56 15.58
CA CYS A 217 1.75 9.36 16.99
C CYS A 217 0.83 10.49 17.43
N ILE A 218 -0.41 10.16 17.76
CA ILE A 218 -1.50 11.09 18.02
C ILE A 218 -1.73 11.17 19.54
N PRO A 219 -1.50 12.35 20.19
CA PRO A 219 -1.82 12.54 21.60
C PRO A 219 -3.32 12.44 21.87
N PRO A 220 -3.74 12.07 23.10
CA PRO A 220 -5.13 12.01 23.47
C PRO A 220 -5.88 13.31 23.19
N GLY A 221 -7.00 13.22 22.47
CA GLY A 221 -7.83 14.37 22.11
C GLY A 221 -7.33 15.22 20.96
N ALA A 222 -6.13 14.97 20.43
CA ALA A 222 -5.63 15.59 19.23
C ALA A 222 -6.17 14.91 17.96
N ARG A 223 -6.02 15.57 16.81
CA ARG A 223 -6.30 15.04 15.49
C ARG A 223 -5.00 14.87 14.71
N MET A 224 -4.92 13.83 13.90
CA MET A 224 -3.74 13.56 13.07
C MET A 224 -3.45 14.74 12.11
N CYS A 225 -4.51 15.29 11.50
CA CYS A 225 -4.40 16.40 10.53
C CYS A 225 -3.80 17.69 11.12
N GLU A 226 -3.80 17.87 12.44
CA GLU A 226 -3.17 19.04 13.09
C GLU A 226 -1.65 19.08 12.93
N ARG A 227 -1.07 17.95 12.51
CA ARG A 227 0.37 17.80 12.24
C ARG A 227 0.72 17.65 10.76
N PHE A 228 -0.29 17.75 9.90
CA PHE A 228 -0.05 17.72 8.46
C PHE A 228 0.57 19.04 7.97
N MET A 229 1.38 18.92 6.95
CA MET A 229 1.87 20.04 6.17
C MET A 229 0.93 20.27 4.99
N SER A 230 0.65 21.52 4.67
CA SER A 230 -0.13 21.88 3.49
C SER A 230 0.78 22.47 2.42
N PRO A 231 0.59 22.15 1.13
CA PRO A 231 1.37 22.73 0.05
C PRO A 231 0.92 24.18 -0.22
N ASP A 232 1.85 25.09 -0.46
CA ASP A 232 1.52 26.43 -0.98
C ASP A 232 0.93 26.35 -2.40
N LYS A 233 1.32 25.32 -3.16
CA LYS A 233 0.84 25.01 -4.50
C LYS A 233 0.89 23.50 -4.72
N MET A 234 -0.14 22.95 -5.36
CA MET A 234 -0.17 21.54 -5.72
C MET A 234 1.04 21.15 -6.57
N PRO A 235 1.70 20.02 -6.26
CA PRO A 235 2.82 19.54 -7.05
C PRO A 235 2.35 19.06 -8.43
N ALA A 236 3.24 19.09 -9.41
CA ALA A 236 2.90 18.73 -10.80
C ALA A 236 2.44 17.25 -10.96
N TRP A 237 2.86 16.38 -10.06
CA TRP A 237 2.49 14.96 -10.08
C TRP A 237 1.14 14.66 -9.40
N PHE A 238 0.55 15.65 -8.68
CA PHE A 238 -0.73 15.55 -7.99
C PHE A 238 -1.46 16.89 -8.09
N THR A 239 -2.19 17.07 -9.18
CA THR A 239 -2.91 18.31 -9.51
C THR A 239 -4.22 18.44 -8.72
N GLU A 240 -4.91 19.58 -8.86
CA GLU A 240 -6.26 19.76 -8.26
C GLU A 240 -7.26 18.75 -8.85
N GLU A 241 -7.14 18.45 -10.14
CA GLU A 241 -7.97 17.44 -10.81
C GLU A 241 -7.68 16.03 -10.30
N ASP A 242 -6.41 15.69 -10.03
CA ASP A 242 -6.05 14.42 -9.41
C ASP A 242 -6.65 14.32 -8.00
N LEU A 243 -6.55 15.41 -7.21
CA LEU A 243 -7.13 15.47 -5.86
C LEU A 243 -8.65 15.26 -5.89
N ASP A 244 -9.36 15.87 -6.85
CA ASP A 244 -10.81 15.70 -7.00
C ASP A 244 -11.17 14.24 -7.28
N VAL A 245 -10.40 13.52 -8.09
CA VAL A 245 -10.62 12.08 -8.34
C VAL A 245 -10.57 11.25 -7.05
N TYR A 246 -9.62 11.51 -6.17
CA TYR A 246 -9.51 10.78 -4.89
C TYR A 246 -10.59 11.21 -3.90
N ALA A 247 -10.81 12.52 -3.75
CA ALA A 247 -11.79 13.06 -2.81
C ALA A 247 -13.20 12.59 -3.16
N ASP A 248 -13.63 12.73 -4.43
CA ASP A 248 -14.95 12.30 -4.91
C ASP A 248 -15.18 10.79 -4.68
N ALA A 249 -14.15 9.98 -4.93
CA ALA A 249 -14.29 8.55 -4.76
C ALA A 249 -14.40 8.14 -3.28
N LEU A 250 -13.69 8.82 -2.37
CA LEU A 250 -13.79 8.60 -0.93
C LEU A 250 -15.10 9.14 -0.36
N GLU A 251 -15.56 10.30 -0.84
CA GLU A 251 -16.86 10.87 -0.44
C GLU A 251 -18.02 9.96 -0.85
N CYS A 252 -18.04 9.51 -2.11
CA CYS A 252 -19.07 8.59 -2.61
C CYS A 252 -18.95 7.19 -2.01
N GLY A 253 -17.71 6.71 -1.75
CA GLY A 253 -17.42 5.36 -1.29
C GLY A 253 -17.54 5.18 0.22
N GLY A 254 -17.34 6.25 0.97
CA GLY A 254 -17.19 6.25 2.43
C GLY A 254 -15.84 5.71 2.89
N LEU A 255 -15.55 5.93 4.16
CA LEU A 255 -14.25 5.65 4.78
C LEU A 255 -14.22 4.32 5.55
N SER A 256 -15.38 3.76 5.88
CA SER A 256 -15.48 2.55 6.72
C SER A 256 -14.75 1.34 6.13
N GLY A 257 -14.89 1.12 4.81
CA GLY A 257 -14.18 0.06 4.09
C GLY A 257 -12.66 0.25 4.13
N PRO A 258 -12.13 1.38 3.61
CA PRO A 258 -10.70 1.69 3.66
C PRO A 258 -10.07 1.57 5.04
N LEU A 259 -10.72 2.10 6.08
CA LEU A 259 -10.21 2.05 7.47
C LEU A 259 -10.32 0.64 8.10
N SER A 260 -11.16 -0.25 7.55
CA SER A 260 -11.28 -1.62 8.05
C SER A 260 -10.06 -2.50 7.78
N PHE A 261 -9.17 -2.09 6.88
CA PHE A 261 -7.85 -2.72 6.71
C PHE A 261 -7.02 -2.59 8.00
N TYR A 262 -6.99 -1.41 8.61
CA TYR A 262 -6.28 -1.15 9.87
C TYR A 262 -6.90 -1.88 11.06
N ARG A 263 -8.24 -2.06 11.07
CA ARG A 263 -8.97 -2.81 12.11
C ARG A 263 -8.62 -4.30 12.13
N ASN A 264 -8.03 -4.80 11.05
CA ASN A 264 -7.72 -6.21 10.88
C ASN A 264 -6.23 -6.55 11.01
N LEU A 265 -5.39 -5.65 11.48
CA LEU A 265 -3.96 -5.92 11.66
C LEU A 265 -3.71 -7.08 12.63
N GLU A 266 -4.36 -7.07 13.79
CA GLU A 266 -4.25 -8.15 14.79
C GLU A 266 -4.83 -9.47 14.26
N ASN A 267 -5.97 -9.41 13.57
CA ASN A 267 -6.56 -10.56 12.91
C ASN A 267 -5.62 -11.14 11.84
N GLY A 268 -5.03 -10.29 10.99
CA GLY A 268 -4.08 -10.71 9.96
C GLY A 268 -2.84 -11.37 10.56
N TRP A 269 -2.31 -10.81 11.65
CA TRP A 269 -1.19 -11.41 12.37
C TRP A 269 -1.52 -12.80 12.90
N ASN A 270 -2.73 -13.00 13.44
CA ASN A 270 -3.22 -14.30 13.88
C ASN A 270 -3.49 -15.25 12.72
N ASP A 271 -4.14 -14.79 11.66
CA ASP A 271 -4.46 -15.58 10.46
C ASP A 271 -3.22 -16.16 9.80
N LEU A 272 -2.12 -15.38 9.79
CA LEU A 272 -0.86 -15.77 9.17
C LEU A 272 0.09 -16.53 10.13
N ALA A 273 -0.33 -16.81 11.37
CA ALA A 273 0.48 -17.59 12.31
C ALA A 273 0.98 -18.94 11.76
N PRO A 274 0.18 -19.72 10.98
CA PRO A 274 0.66 -20.95 10.35
C PRO A 274 1.77 -20.77 9.32
N MET A 275 1.98 -19.54 8.84
CA MET A 275 3.01 -19.21 7.85
C MET A 275 4.32 -18.74 8.48
N GLN A 276 4.37 -18.51 9.79
CA GLN A 276 5.57 -18.04 10.48
C GLN A 276 6.77 -18.92 10.17
N GLY A 277 7.87 -18.30 9.71
CA GLY A 277 9.12 -18.99 9.37
C GLY A 277 9.11 -19.75 8.03
N LYS A 278 8.01 -19.76 7.28
CA LYS A 278 7.98 -20.32 5.93
C LYS A 278 8.52 -19.30 4.92
N PRO A 279 9.37 -19.72 3.98
CA PRO A 279 9.88 -18.82 2.95
C PRO A 279 8.78 -18.47 1.94
N MET A 280 8.86 -17.26 1.38
CA MET A 280 8.13 -16.89 0.16
C MET A 280 9.01 -17.25 -1.05
N THR A 281 8.55 -18.20 -1.86
CA THR A 281 9.34 -18.79 -2.95
C THR A 281 9.16 -18.08 -4.29
N VAL A 282 8.21 -17.17 -4.39
CA VAL A 282 7.97 -16.41 -5.62
C VAL A 282 9.09 -15.39 -5.84
N PRO A 283 9.62 -15.20 -7.07
CA PRO A 283 10.54 -14.11 -7.39
C PRO A 283 9.98 -12.76 -6.98
N ALA A 284 10.79 -11.99 -6.24
CA ALA A 284 10.29 -10.81 -5.57
C ALA A 284 11.26 -9.63 -5.63
N MET A 285 10.71 -8.42 -5.81
CA MET A 285 11.45 -7.16 -5.82
C MET A 285 10.76 -6.11 -4.94
N PHE A 286 11.53 -5.16 -4.44
CA PHE A 286 11.00 -4.01 -3.68
C PHE A 286 11.38 -2.69 -4.34
N LEU A 287 10.47 -1.72 -4.25
CA LEU A 287 10.69 -0.32 -4.62
C LEU A 287 10.23 0.59 -3.49
N GLY A 288 11.06 1.53 -3.06
CA GLY A 288 10.69 2.52 -2.03
C GLY A 288 11.21 3.91 -2.33
N GLY A 289 10.71 4.89 -1.61
CA GLY A 289 11.20 6.25 -1.63
C GLY A 289 12.26 6.49 -0.54
N GLU A 290 13.21 7.40 -0.81
CA GLU A 290 14.24 7.80 0.18
C GLU A 290 13.60 8.45 1.42
N TYR A 291 12.53 9.22 1.22
CA TYR A 291 11.76 9.91 2.27
C TYR A 291 10.45 9.19 2.62
N ASP A 292 10.29 7.94 2.22
CA ASP A 292 9.10 7.17 2.55
C ASP A 292 9.23 6.51 3.92
N VAL A 293 8.34 6.88 4.82
CA VAL A 293 8.30 6.32 6.19
C VAL A 293 8.05 4.82 6.21
N GLY A 294 7.25 4.28 5.28
CA GLY A 294 7.00 2.84 5.15
C GLY A 294 8.27 2.08 4.80
N THR A 295 9.04 2.59 3.85
CA THR A 295 10.36 2.08 3.48
C THR A 295 11.33 2.16 4.65
N TRP A 296 11.37 3.29 5.34
CA TRP A 296 12.28 3.51 6.46
C TRP A 296 11.96 2.62 7.65
N TRP A 297 10.68 2.46 8.03
CA TRP A 297 10.28 1.54 9.11
C TRP A 297 10.61 0.09 8.77
N GLY A 298 10.42 -0.30 7.51
CA GLY A 298 10.69 -1.65 7.04
C GLY A 298 12.16 -1.94 6.68
N ARG A 299 13.10 -1.01 6.93
CA ARG A 299 14.53 -1.18 6.56
C ARG A 299 15.18 -2.40 7.19
N GLU A 300 14.76 -2.77 8.39
CA GLU A 300 15.26 -3.98 9.06
C GLU A 300 14.78 -5.25 8.35
N ALA A 301 13.53 -5.29 7.90
CA ALA A 301 12.99 -6.37 7.08
C ALA A 301 13.72 -6.45 5.72
N LEU A 302 13.99 -5.31 5.07
CA LEU A 302 14.77 -5.28 3.82
C LEU A 302 16.19 -5.78 3.99
N ALA A 303 16.86 -5.43 5.08
CA ALA A 303 18.21 -5.88 5.37
C ALA A 303 18.30 -7.41 5.57
N ARG A 304 17.22 -8.03 6.03
CA ARG A 304 17.10 -9.46 6.33
C ARG A 304 16.25 -10.25 5.34
N VAL A 305 15.79 -9.62 4.27
CA VAL A 305 14.81 -10.19 3.33
C VAL A 305 15.27 -11.52 2.71
N SER A 306 16.56 -11.70 2.47
CA SER A 306 17.14 -12.94 1.93
C SER A 306 17.00 -14.15 2.87
N GLU A 307 16.72 -13.92 4.16
CA GLU A 307 16.43 -15.01 5.11
C GLU A 307 15.06 -15.65 4.84
N VAL A 308 14.14 -14.90 4.23
CA VAL A 308 12.72 -15.29 4.05
C VAL A 308 12.28 -15.35 2.59
N ILE A 309 13.01 -14.73 1.66
CA ILE A 309 12.74 -14.74 0.22
C ILE A 309 13.96 -15.27 -0.54
N PRO A 310 14.05 -16.58 -0.82
CA PRO A 310 15.20 -17.17 -1.53
C PRO A 310 15.39 -16.60 -2.95
N ASN A 311 14.31 -16.23 -3.63
CA ASN A 311 14.32 -15.70 -5.00
C ASN A 311 14.21 -14.16 -5.03
N TRP A 312 14.96 -13.50 -4.12
CA TRP A 312 15.01 -12.06 -4.04
C TRP A 312 15.76 -11.42 -5.22
N LEU A 313 15.09 -10.57 -5.97
CA LEU A 313 15.64 -9.89 -7.16
C LEU A 313 16.30 -8.54 -6.82
N GLY A 314 16.09 -8.03 -5.62
CA GLY A 314 16.69 -6.79 -5.15
C GLY A 314 15.69 -5.75 -4.68
N ALA A 315 16.25 -4.64 -4.18
CA ALA A 315 15.50 -3.44 -3.78
C ALA A 315 16.02 -2.23 -4.55
N ARG A 316 15.12 -1.30 -4.85
CA ARG A 316 15.44 0.01 -5.42
C ARG A 316 14.87 1.09 -4.50
N ILE A 317 15.69 2.09 -4.19
CA ILE A 317 15.28 3.28 -3.45
C ILE A 317 15.40 4.47 -4.39
N VAL A 318 14.26 5.14 -4.62
CA VAL A 318 14.19 6.32 -5.49
C VAL A 318 14.56 7.55 -4.68
N LYS A 319 15.64 8.20 -5.06
CA LYS A 319 16.13 9.41 -4.39
C LYS A 319 15.16 10.56 -4.54
N GLY A 320 14.95 11.29 -3.45
CA GLY A 320 14.04 12.43 -3.39
C GLY A 320 12.56 12.07 -3.29
N SER A 321 12.17 10.82 -3.54
CA SER A 321 10.78 10.37 -3.45
C SER A 321 10.33 10.14 -2.01
N GLY A 322 9.08 10.46 -1.75
CA GLY A 322 8.36 10.06 -0.54
C GLY A 322 7.56 8.79 -0.74
N HIS A 323 6.40 8.79 -0.09
CA HIS A 323 5.50 7.64 -0.04
C HIS A 323 4.88 7.27 -1.40
N TRP A 324 4.53 8.27 -2.20
CA TRP A 324 3.78 8.10 -3.45
C TRP A 324 4.72 7.86 -4.64
N VAL A 325 5.69 6.97 -4.49
CA VAL A 325 6.82 6.77 -5.43
C VAL A 325 6.37 6.58 -6.88
N GLN A 326 5.25 5.87 -7.13
CA GLN A 326 4.68 5.62 -8.44
C GLN A 326 4.07 6.88 -9.09
N GLN A 327 3.77 7.89 -8.28
CA GLN A 327 3.18 9.16 -8.72
C GLN A 327 4.21 10.30 -8.71
N GLU A 328 5.06 10.37 -7.67
CA GLU A 328 6.10 11.40 -7.52
C GLU A 328 7.23 11.24 -8.56
N TYR A 329 7.65 10.01 -8.82
CA TYR A 329 8.75 9.65 -9.71
C TYR A 329 8.34 8.55 -10.69
N PRO A 330 7.42 8.84 -11.62
CA PRO A 330 6.86 7.82 -12.51
C PRO A 330 7.89 7.22 -13.46
N GLU A 331 8.91 7.97 -13.90
CA GLU A 331 9.93 7.48 -14.83
C GLU A 331 10.83 6.43 -14.17
N GLU A 332 11.34 6.71 -12.96
CA GLU A 332 12.17 5.80 -12.17
C GLU A 332 11.39 4.57 -11.76
N THR A 333 10.13 4.76 -11.35
CA THR A 333 9.22 3.66 -11.02
C THR A 333 8.97 2.77 -12.22
N ASN A 334 8.69 3.34 -13.38
CA ASN A 334 8.47 2.61 -14.62
C ASN A 334 9.72 1.82 -15.04
N ALA A 335 10.91 2.41 -14.88
CA ALA A 335 12.16 1.72 -15.17
C ALA A 335 12.36 0.49 -14.25
N ALA A 336 12.08 0.62 -12.95
CA ALA A 336 12.16 -0.47 -11.98
C ALA A 336 11.11 -1.57 -12.25
N VAL A 337 9.88 -1.20 -12.60
CA VAL A 337 8.82 -2.14 -12.99
C VAL A 337 9.23 -2.93 -14.22
N LEU A 338 9.76 -2.27 -15.26
CA LEU A 338 10.22 -2.96 -16.47
C LEU A 338 11.45 -3.85 -16.21
N GLU A 339 12.35 -3.45 -15.30
CA GLU A 339 13.46 -4.29 -14.85
C GLU A 339 12.93 -5.58 -14.19
N PHE A 340 12.00 -5.44 -13.24
CA PHE A 340 11.35 -6.56 -12.57
C PHE A 340 10.67 -7.51 -13.56
N LEU A 341 9.82 -6.97 -14.46
CA LEU A 341 9.10 -7.78 -15.45
C LEU A 341 10.05 -8.51 -16.41
N ARG A 342 11.22 -7.94 -16.74
CA ARG A 342 12.23 -8.63 -17.57
C ARG A 342 12.93 -9.74 -16.80
N ALA A 343 13.15 -9.59 -15.50
CA ALA A 343 13.78 -10.62 -14.67
C ALA A 343 12.90 -11.86 -14.46
N LEU A 344 11.60 -11.78 -14.76
CA LEU A 344 10.64 -12.90 -14.70
C LEU A 344 10.51 -13.69 -16.02
N ARG A 345 11.13 -13.24 -17.11
CA ARG A 345 11.17 -13.90 -18.43
C ARG A 345 12.31 -14.90 -18.49
#